data_6790f301ae407d4832947c399cebfd96
#
_entry.id   6790f301ae407d4832947c399cebfd96
#
_cell.length_a   1.000
_cell.length_b   1.000
_cell.length_c   1.000
_cell.angle_alpha   90.00
_cell.angle_beta   90.00
_cell.angle_gamma   90.00
#
_symmetry.space_group_name_H-M   'P 1'
#
loop_
_entity.id
_entity.type
_entity.pdbx_description
1 polymer ?
#
loop_
_entity_poly.entity_id
_entity_poly.type
_entity_poly.pdbx_seq_one_letter_code
_entity_poly.pdbx_strand_id
1 'polypeptide(L)'
;MSKFACLLFLAALASCASRGGNTQILANPGHPKMNEKAPASFKAEFSTSAGDFIIEVTRDLSPNGADRFYNLVNNGFFDGQRFFRVVPGFVVQFGLHGDSQISAAWREAKIPDDPVQATNARGTISFATAGPNTRTTQLFINYRDNGRLDGMGFSPFGKVVEGMELVDKINSEYGEKPSQGKIQAEGNAYLEEKFPKLDYIESARIK
;
A
#
# COMPACT_ATOMS: atom_id res chain seq x y z
N MET A 1 -9.32 -34.71 -54.45
CA MET A 1 -10.07 -33.49 -54.08
C MET A 1 -9.92 -33.33 -52.56
N SER A 2 -8.92 -32.57 -52.17
CA SER A 2 -8.57 -32.39 -50.73
C SER A 2 -8.98 -30.98 -50.32
N LYS A 3 -9.86 -30.85 -49.33
CA LYS A 3 -10.30 -29.56 -48.74
C LYS A 3 -9.38 -29.20 -47.60
N PHE A 4 -8.51 -28.21 -47.78
CA PHE A 4 -7.76 -27.56 -46.70
C PHE A 4 -8.70 -26.64 -45.93
N ALA A 5 -8.89 -26.93 -44.65
CA ALA A 5 -9.56 -26.04 -43.73
C ALA A 5 -8.51 -25.08 -43.11
N CYS A 6 -8.68 -23.80 -43.42
CA CYS A 6 -7.85 -22.73 -42.84
C CYS A 6 -8.42 -22.38 -41.47
N LEU A 7 -7.73 -22.76 -40.38
CA LEU A 7 -8.04 -22.31 -39.01
C LEU A 7 -7.43 -20.92 -38.82
N LEU A 8 -8.27 -19.91 -38.68
CA LEU A 8 -7.90 -18.58 -38.27
C LEU A 8 -7.62 -18.59 -36.75
N PHE A 9 -6.37 -18.40 -36.38
CA PHE A 9 -5.98 -18.07 -35.02
C PHE A 9 -6.26 -16.55 -34.80
N LEU A 10 -7.33 -16.22 -34.10
CA LEU A 10 -7.52 -14.90 -33.53
C LEU A 10 -6.73 -14.87 -32.19
N ALA A 11 -5.52 -14.34 -32.22
CA ALA A 11 -4.76 -14.05 -31.03
C ALA A 11 -5.34 -12.81 -30.34
N ALA A 12 -5.72 -12.97 -29.08
CA ALA A 12 -6.24 -11.91 -28.22
C ALA A 12 -5.16 -10.83 -27.94
N LEU A 13 -5.27 -9.69 -28.60
CA LEU A 13 -4.53 -8.45 -28.30
C LEU A 13 -5.36 -7.54 -27.40
N ALA A 14 -5.59 -7.93 -26.16
CA ALA A 14 -6.43 -7.17 -25.24
C ALA A 14 -5.87 -7.04 -23.83
N SER A 15 -4.56 -6.80 -23.64
CA SER A 15 -4.02 -6.63 -22.28
C SER A 15 -2.93 -5.55 -22.10
N CYS A 16 -2.58 -4.78 -23.12
CA CYS A 16 -1.50 -3.77 -22.97
C CYS A 16 -1.98 -2.33 -22.75
N ALA A 17 -3.24 -2.00 -23.04
CA ALA A 17 -3.72 -0.61 -22.97
C ALA A 17 -4.04 -0.13 -21.55
N SER A 18 -4.41 -1.04 -20.61
CA SER A 18 -4.77 -0.66 -19.24
C SER A 18 -3.56 -0.37 -18.34
N ARG A 19 -2.41 -1.01 -18.57
CA ARG A 19 -1.20 -0.80 -17.77
C ARG A 19 -0.54 0.55 -18.00
N GLY A 20 -0.51 1.05 -19.23
CA GLY A 20 0.13 2.33 -19.55
C GLY A 20 -0.59 3.55 -18.96
N GLY A 21 -1.93 3.56 -18.98
CA GLY A 21 -2.72 4.65 -18.43
C GLY A 21 -2.62 4.79 -16.90
N ASN A 22 -2.58 3.67 -16.19
CA ASN A 22 -2.46 3.68 -14.73
C ASN A 22 -1.07 4.13 -14.26
N THR A 23 -0.01 3.69 -14.94
CA THR A 23 1.38 4.08 -14.62
C THR A 23 1.59 5.60 -14.74
N GLN A 24 0.98 6.26 -15.74
CA GLN A 24 1.06 7.73 -15.87
C GLN A 24 0.40 8.47 -14.72
N ILE A 25 -0.74 7.97 -14.21
CA ILE A 25 -1.42 8.53 -13.04
C ILE A 25 -0.55 8.32 -11.80
N LEU A 26 -0.04 7.12 -11.58
CA LEU A 26 0.78 6.75 -10.44
C LEU A 26 2.12 7.51 -10.40
N ALA A 27 2.72 7.82 -11.53
CA ALA A 27 3.96 8.57 -11.63
C ALA A 27 3.78 10.09 -11.40
N ASN A 28 2.54 10.57 -11.24
CA ASN A 28 2.23 11.99 -11.04
C ASN A 28 1.41 12.22 -9.76
N PRO A 29 2.04 12.45 -8.60
CA PRO A 29 1.34 12.75 -7.35
C PRO A 29 0.41 13.97 -7.42
N GLY A 30 0.65 14.91 -8.34
CA GLY A 30 -0.19 16.09 -8.59
C GLY A 30 -1.39 15.82 -9.50
N HIS A 31 -1.53 14.61 -10.04
CA HIS A 31 -2.65 14.29 -10.91
C HIS A 31 -4.00 14.43 -10.17
N PRO A 32 -5.07 15.02 -10.78
CA PRO A 32 -6.37 15.21 -10.10
C PRO A 32 -6.92 13.95 -9.44
N LYS A 33 -6.83 12.79 -10.09
CA LYS A 33 -7.24 11.49 -9.54
C LYS A 33 -6.43 11.02 -8.33
N MET A 34 -5.33 11.66 -8.01
CA MET A 34 -4.52 11.37 -6.81
C MET A 34 -4.77 12.37 -5.69
N ASN A 35 -5.70 13.30 -5.88
CA ASN A 35 -6.00 14.40 -4.95
C ASN A 35 -7.52 14.58 -4.76
N GLU A 36 -8.30 13.53 -4.93
CA GLU A 36 -9.74 13.52 -4.64
C GLU A 36 -9.98 13.46 -3.13
N LYS A 37 -11.05 14.09 -2.68
CA LYS A 37 -11.50 13.98 -1.29
C LYS A 37 -12.16 12.63 -1.07
N ALA A 38 -11.71 11.89 -0.07
CA ALA A 38 -12.30 10.61 0.31
C ALA A 38 -13.72 10.76 0.88
N PRO A 39 -14.57 9.74 0.77
CA PRO A 39 -15.80 9.64 1.55
C PRO A 39 -15.55 9.74 3.06
N ALA A 40 -16.58 10.10 3.84
CA ALA A 40 -16.49 10.17 5.30
C ALA A 40 -16.09 8.82 5.93
N SER A 41 -16.53 7.71 5.35
CA SER A 41 -16.10 6.36 5.68
C SER A 41 -16.07 5.51 4.41
N PHE A 42 -15.11 4.58 4.34
CA PHE A 42 -15.02 3.61 3.24
C PHE A 42 -14.25 2.37 3.70
N LYS A 43 -14.39 1.29 2.93
CA LYS A 43 -13.62 0.07 3.13
C LYS A 43 -12.63 -0.12 1.99
N ALA A 44 -11.45 -0.62 2.32
CA ALA A 44 -10.44 -1.04 1.36
C ALA A 44 -10.13 -2.53 1.59
N GLU A 45 -10.32 -3.34 0.56
CA GLU A 45 -10.01 -4.76 0.54
C GLU A 45 -8.60 -4.95 -0.01
N PHE A 46 -7.78 -5.69 0.73
CA PHE A 46 -6.42 -6.07 0.37
C PHE A 46 -6.40 -7.58 0.14
N SER A 47 -6.13 -8.00 -1.10
CA SER A 47 -5.80 -9.38 -1.41
C SER A 47 -4.29 -9.55 -1.36
N THR A 48 -3.80 -10.52 -0.60
CA THR A 48 -2.36 -10.70 -0.37
C THR A 48 -1.95 -12.18 -0.43
N SER A 49 -0.66 -12.42 -0.59
CA SER A 49 -0.08 -13.78 -0.55
C SER A 49 -0.28 -14.49 0.80
N ALA A 50 -0.54 -13.74 1.89
CA ALA A 50 -0.82 -14.28 3.23
C ALA A 50 -2.32 -14.47 3.50
N GLY A 51 -3.19 -14.03 2.59
CA GLY A 51 -4.65 -14.01 2.69
C GLY A 51 -5.22 -12.59 2.68
N ASP A 52 -6.55 -12.47 2.67
CA ASP A 52 -7.24 -11.22 2.45
C ASP A 52 -7.61 -10.55 3.76
N PHE A 53 -7.59 -9.21 3.79
CA PHE A 53 -8.06 -8.43 4.93
C PHE A 53 -8.76 -7.15 4.47
N ILE A 54 -9.61 -6.60 5.33
CA ILE A 54 -10.37 -5.37 5.05
C ILE A 54 -10.00 -4.30 6.08
N ILE A 55 -9.65 -3.13 5.56
CA ILE A 55 -9.44 -1.92 6.36
C ILE A 55 -10.69 -1.04 6.22
N GLU A 56 -11.30 -0.67 7.35
CA GLU A 56 -12.31 0.38 7.42
C GLU A 56 -11.64 1.70 7.80
N VAL A 57 -11.91 2.74 7.01
CA VAL A 57 -11.35 4.08 7.20
C VAL A 57 -12.44 5.01 7.68
N THR A 58 -12.12 5.84 8.67
CA THR A 58 -12.94 6.97 9.13
C THR A 58 -12.16 8.25 8.87
N ARG A 59 -12.60 9.02 7.85
CA ARG A 59 -11.86 10.16 7.33
C ARG A 59 -11.55 11.21 8.40
N ASP A 60 -12.53 11.50 9.27
CA ASP A 60 -12.39 12.57 10.27
C ASP A 60 -11.29 12.31 11.31
N LEU A 61 -10.84 11.05 11.49
CA LEU A 61 -9.74 10.72 12.39
C LEU A 61 -8.40 11.26 11.91
N SER A 62 -8.16 11.33 10.59
CA SER A 62 -6.93 11.84 9.97
C SER A 62 -7.22 12.20 8.52
N PRO A 63 -7.84 13.37 8.25
CA PRO A 63 -8.36 13.72 6.92
C PRO A 63 -7.33 13.70 5.80
N ASN A 64 -6.13 14.28 6.03
CA ASN A 64 -5.06 14.28 5.02
C ASN A 64 -4.57 12.84 4.73
N GLY A 65 -4.42 12.04 5.79
CA GLY A 65 -4.04 10.63 5.67
C GLY A 65 -5.08 9.80 4.94
N ALA A 66 -6.36 9.94 5.30
CA ALA A 66 -7.46 9.21 4.68
C ALA A 66 -7.63 9.57 3.19
N ASP A 67 -7.55 10.85 2.82
CA ASP A 67 -7.60 11.29 1.43
C ASP A 67 -6.44 10.71 0.62
N ARG A 68 -5.21 10.75 1.17
CA ARG A 68 -4.03 10.14 0.53
C ARG A 68 -4.23 8.64 0.35
N PHE A 69 -4.63 7.92 1.37
CA PHE A 69 -4.83 6.47 1.31
C PHE A 69 -5.92 6.09 0.29
N TYR A 70 -7.06 6.79 0.31
CA TYR A 70 -8.15 6.57 -0.65
C TYR A 70 -7.65 6.64 -2.10
N ASN A 71 -6.93 7.71 -2.44
CA ASN A 71 -6.43 7.91 -3.80
C ASN A 71 -5.39 6.86 -4.20
N LEU A 72 -4.51 6.47 -3.28
CA LEU A 72 -3.53 5.42 -3.53
C LEU A 72 -4.22 4.07 -3.81
N VAL A 73 -5.21 3.68 -3.00
CA VAL A 73 -5.99 2.44 -3.21
C VAL A 73 -6.78 2.50 -4.51
N ASN A 74 -7.51 3.59 -4.72
CA ASN A 74 -8.41 3.75 -5.88
C ASN A 74 -7.68 3.70 -7.23
N ASN A 75 -6.39 4.06 -7.24
CA ASN A 75 -5.56 4.02 -8.44
C ASN A 75 -4.59 2.82 -8.50
N GLY A 76 -4.70 1.84 -7.55
CA GLY A 76 -3.91 0.60 -7.58
C GLY A 76 -2.42 0.79 -7.20
N PHE A 77 -2.10 1.83 -6.42
CA PHE A 77 -0.73 2.12 -6.00
C PHE A 77 -0.09 0.96 -5.21
N PHE A 78 -0.89 0.22 -4.45
CA PHE A 78 -0.38 -0.84 -3.58
C PHE A 78 -0.18 -2.19 -4.28
N ASP A 79 -0.65 -2.34 -5.52
CA ASP A 79 -0.55 -3.61 -6.26
C ASP A 79 0.91 -4.03 -6.44
N GLY A 80 1.22 -5.28 -6.09
CA GLY A 80 2.56 -5.85 -6.17
C GLY A 80 3.55 -5.41 -5.10
N GLN A 81 3.15 -4.57 -4.15
CA GLN A 81 4.06 -4.11 -3.08
C GLN A 81 4.33 -5.19 -2.06
N ARG A 82 5.55 -5.18 -1.48
CA ARG A 82 5.98 -6.11 -0.44
C ARG A 82 5.77 -5.52 0.95
N PHE A 83 5.46 -6.38 1.93
CA PHE A 83 5.55 -6.05 3.34
C PHE A 83 7.02 -6.09 3.76
N PHE A 84 7.73 -4.98 3.54
CA PHE A 84 9.19 -4.95 3.61
C PHE A 84 9.76 -4.88 5.03
N ARG A 85 8.93 -4.58 6.02
CA ARG A 85 9.32 -4.54 7.44
C ARG A 85 8.23 -5.17 8.27
N VAL A 86 8.54 -6.30 8.92
CA VAL A 86 7.59 -7.05 9.74
C VAL A 86 8.24 -7.34 11.09
N VAL A 87 7.78 -6.63 12.12
CA VAL A 87 8.30 -6.73 13.49
C VAL A 87 7.23 -7.36 14.38
N PRO A 88 7.34 -8.66 14.71
CA PRO A 88 6.37 -9.36 15.54
C PRO A 88 6.11 -8.62 16.87
N GLY A 89 4.84 -8.50 17.24
CA GLY A 89 4.44 -7.79 18.45
C GLY A 89 4.64 -6.28 18.40
N PHE A 90 4.88 -5.71 17.20
CA PHE A 90 4.95 -4.27 16.99
C PHE A 90 4.12 -3.85 15.77
N VAL A 91 4.68 -3.90 14.55
CA VAL A 91 4.01 -3.44 13.33
C VAL A 91 4.39 -4.27 12.11
N VAL A 92 3.53 -4.23 11.07
CA VAL A 92 3.87 -4.57 9.69
C VAL A 92 3.79 -3.31 8.83
N GLN A 93 4.83 -3.06 8.01
CA GLN A 93 5.00 -1.83 7.23
C GLN A 93 5.13 -2.13 5.73
N PHE A 94 4.47 -1.32 4.92
CA PHE A 94 4.45 -1.36 3.46
C PHE A 94 4.31 0.05 2.89
N GLY A 95 4.12 0.21 1.57
CA GLY A 95 3.85 1.53 0.96
C GLY A 95 5.04 2.10 0.18
N LEU A 96 6.04 1.29 -0.14
CA LEU A 96 7.05 1.60 -1.15
C LEU A 96 6.70 0.87 -2.44
N HIS A 97 6.54 1.61 -3.54
CA HIS A 97 6.11 1.03 -4.82
C HIS A 97 7.20 0.14 -5.42
N GLY A 98 6.77 -0.98 -6.04
CA GLY A 98 7.69 -1.93 -6.67
C GLY A 98 8.45 -1.40 -7.89
N ASP A 99 7.92 -0.34 -8.52
CA ASP A 99 8.59 0.43 -9.57
C ASP A 99 9.35 1.61 -8.93
N SER A 100 10.66 1.68 -9.14
CA SER A 100 11.52 2.71 -8.56
C SER A 100 11.23 4.12 -9.10
N GLN A 101 10.74 4.25 -10.33
CA GLN A 101 10.37 5.54 -10.91
C GLN A 101 9.13 6.12 -10.22
N ILE A 102 8.13 5.29 -9.94
CA ILE A 102 6.95 5.67 -9.16
C ILE A 102 7.37 6.00 -7.72
N SER A 103 8.19 5.17 -7.08
CA SER A 103 8.74 5.45 -5.74
C SER A 103 9.46 6.80 -5.67
N ALA A 104 10.26 7.14 -6.69
CA ALA A 104 10.97 8.41 -6.78
C ALA A 104 10.00 9.61 -6.88
N ALA A 105 8.92 9.49 -7.68
CA ALA A 105 7.91 10.54 -7.82
C ALA A 105 7.20 10.83 -6.49
N TRP A 106 6.96 9.80 -5.66
CA TRP A 106 6.25 9.95 -4.38
C TRP A 106 7.14 10.34 -3.20
N ARG A 107 8.46 10.29 -3.33
CA ARG A 107 9.40 10.59 -2.24
C ARG A 107 9.18 11.97 -1.62
N GLU A 108 8.89 12.98 -2.43
CA GLU A 108 8.70 14.37 -1.99
C GLU A 108 7.22 14.78 -1.96
N ALA A 109 6.29 13.86 -2.26
CA ALA A 109 4.86 14.11 -2.23
C ALA A 109 4.31 14.08 -0.79
N LYS A 110 4.86 14.92 0.07
CA LYS A 110 4.53 15.02 1.50
C LYS A 110 3.11 15.55 1.71
N ILE A 111 2.47 15.10 2.78
CA ILE A 111 1.20 15.66 3.28
C ILE A 111 1.41 16.24 4.69
N PRO A 112 0.65 17.29 5.05
CA PRO A 112 0.64 17.82 6.41
C PRO A 112 0.21 16.75 7.42
N ASP A 113 0.71 16.85 8.64
CA ASP A 113 0.27 15.97 9.72
C ASP A 113 -1.18 16.27 10.10
N ASP A 114 -1.91 15.23 10.48
CA ASP A 114 -3.22 15.35 11.12
C ASP A 114 -3.06 15.23 12.64
N PRO A 115 -3.92 15.89 13.42
CA PRO A 115 -3.96 15.68 14.87
C PRO A 115 -4.24 14.21 15.19
N VAL A 116 -3.63 13.69 16.25
CA VAL A 116 -3.88 12.33 16.73
C VAL A 116 -5.23 12.33 17.47
N GLN A 117 -6.24 11.74 16.86
CA GLN A 117 -7.61 11.65 17.40
C GLN A 117 -8.00 10.23 17.85
N ALA A 118 -7.15 9.25 17.53
CA ALA A 118 -7.35 7.85 17.90
C ALA A 118 -6.03 7.25 18.37
N THR A 119 -6.10 6.24 19.25
CA THR A 119 -4.89 5.53 19.70
C THR A 119 -4.42 4.49 18.69
N ASN A 120 -3.11 4.27 18.63
CA ASN A 120 -2.45 3.22 17.85
C ASN A 120 -2.69 1.84 18.49
N ALA A 121 -3.96 1.46 18.64
CA ALA A 121 -4.37 0.15 19.13
C ALA A 121 -4.10 -0.96 18.11
N ARG A 122 -4.16 -2.22 18.53
CA ARG A 122 -4.06 -3.37 17.63
C ARG A 122 -5.03 -3.27 16.45
N GLY A 123 -4.51 -3.51 15.26
CA GLY A 123 -5.22 -3.48 14.00
C GLY A 123 -5.40 -2.10 13.39
N THR A 124 -5.07 -1.00 14.09
CA THR A 124 -5.13 0.34 13.48
C THR A 124 -4.02 0.53 12.46
N ILE A 125 -4.28 1.38 11.46
CA ILE A 125 -3.35 1.75 10.39
C ILE A 125 -3.02 3.24 10.47
N SER A 126 -1.73 3.54 10.33
CA SER A 126 -1.17 4.89 10.38
C SER A 126 -0.09 5.08 9.31
N PHE A 127 0.16 6.32 8.92
CA PHE A 127 1.31 6.64 8.06
C PHE A 127 2.61 6.62 8.86
N ALA A 128 3.65 6.04 8.27
CA ALA A 128 5.02 6.22 8.74
C ALA A 128 5.50 7.65 8.44
N THR A 129 6.37 8.17 9.29
CA THR A 129 6.94 9.52 9.17
C THR A 129 8.43 9.51 9.54
N ALA A 130 9.18 10.43 8.97
CA ALA A 130 10.58 10.72 9.32
C ALA A 130 10.71 12.05 10.10
N GLY A 131 9.62 12.53 10.67
CA GLY A 131 9.49 13.78 11.40
C GLY A 131 8.23 14.55 10.98
N PRO A 132 7.99 15.74 11.51
CA PRO A 132 6.78 16.51 11.23
C PRO A 132 6.58 16.78 9.74
N ASN A 133 5.35 16.59 9.25
CA ASN A 133 4.93 16.86 7.86
C ASN A 133 5.77 16.13 6.80
N THR A 134 6.19 14.88 7.08
CA THR A 134 6.98 14.07 6.15
C THR A 134 6.27 12.79 5.68
N ARG A 135 4.99 12.62 6.01
CA ARG A 135 4.17 11.49 5.55
C ARG A 135 4.04 11.52 4.02
N THR A 136 4.26 10.39 3.36
CA THR A 136 4.11 10.25 1.89
C THR A 136 3.18 9.11 1.52
N THR A 137 3.70 7.87 1.44
CA THR A 137 2.94 6.68 1.01
C THR A 137 3.12 5.48 1.93
N GLN A 138 4.14 5.50 2.81
CA GLN A 138 4.42 4.37 3.69
C GLN A 138 3.42 4.30 4.84
N LEU A 139 2.95 3.08 5.13
CA LEU A 139 1.92 2.76 6.09
C LEU A 139 2.37 1.63 6.99
N PHE A 140 1.82 1.58 8.20
CA PHE A 140 1.95 0.42 9.06
C PHE A 140 0.64 0.05 9.73
N ILE A 141 0.45 -1.26 9.96
CA ILE A 141 -0.65 -1.81 10.77
C ILE A 141 -0.05 -2.26 12.11
N ASN A 142 -0.72 -1.91 13.19
CA ASN A 142 -0.30 -2.24 14.55
C ASN A 142 -0.64 -3.69 14.90
N TYR A 143 0.35 -4.51 15.27
CA TYR A 143 0.15 -5.88 15.74
C TYR A 143 -0.35 -5.96 17.19
N ARG A 144 -0.16 -4.91 17.95
CA ARG A 144 -0.63 -4.77 19.34
C ARG A 144 -0.98 -3.32 19.66
N ASP A 145 -1.39 -3.05 20.88
CA ASP A 145 -1.58 -1.69 21.37
C ASP A 145 -0.21 -1.00 21.51
N ASN A 146 -0.02 0.02 20.70
CA ASN A 146 1.19 0.83 20.60
C ASN A 146 0.92 2.30 20.98
N GLY A 147 0.14 2.55 22.06
CA GLY A 147 -0.30 3.89 22.48
C GLY A 147 0.83 4.92 22.66
N ARG A 148 2.09 4.48 22.87
CA ARG A 148 3.25 5.38 22.87
C ARG A 148 3.42 6.15 21.55
N LEU A 149 2.94 5.61 20.43
CA LEU A 149 3.02 6.24 19.12
C LEU A 149 2.11 7.46 19.01
N ASP A 150 1.07 7.55 19.86
CA ASP A 150 0.14 8.68 19.87
C ASP A 150 0.87 9.98 20.22
N GLY A 151 1.71 9.94 21.27
CA GLY A 151 2.55 11.06 21.69
C GLY A 151 3.68 11.41 20.70
N MET A 152 3.94 10.55 19.71
CA MET A 152 4.93 10.77 18.66
C MET A 152 4.30 11.31 17.38
N GLY A 153 2.98 11.58 17.35
CA GLY A 153 2.29 12.17 16.23
C GLY A 153 1.83 11.18 15.15
N PHE A 154 1.87 9.86 15.41
CA PHE A 154 1.29 8.88 14.48
C PHE A 154 -0.24 8.87 14.62
N SER A 155 -0.95 9.38 13.61
CA SER A 155 -2.40 9.53 13.61
C SER A 155 -3.07 8.38 12.86
N PRO A 156 -3.75 7.45 13.55
CA PRO A 156 -4.53 6.41 12.88
C PRO A 156 -5.70 7.01 12.10
N PHE A 157 -5.98 6.46 10.91
CA PHE A 157 -7.10 6.87 10.07
C PHE A 157 -8.09 5.73 9.79
N GLY A 158 -7.74 4.52 10.18
CA GLY A 158 -8.57 3.34 9.96
C GLY A 158 -8.10 2.15 10.78
N LYS A 159 -8.81 1.03 10.60
CA LYS A 159 -8.56 -0.21 11.32
C LYS A 159 -8.88 -1.43 10.44
N VAL A 160 -8.12 -2.49 10.57
CA VAL A 160 -8.46 -3.82 10.03
C VAL A 160 -9.70 -4.32 10.78
N VAL A 161 -10.78 -4.55 10.03
CA VAL A 161 -12.07 -5.03 10.56
C VAL A 161 -12.35 -6.48 10.23
N GLU A 162 -11.66 -7.03 9.22
CA GLU A 162 -11.73 -8.44 8.82
C GLU A 162 -10.32 -8.91 8.45
N GLY A 163 -9.94 -10.15 8.80
CA GLY A 163 -8.67 -10.77 8.39
C GLY A 163 -7.45 -10.35 9.20
N MET A 164 -7.60 -9.81 10.43
CA MET A 164 -6.44 -9.44 11.26
C MET A 164 -5.55 -10.65 11.61
N GLU A 165 -6.13 -11.83 11.71
CA GLU A 165 -5.41 -13.10 11.90
C GLU A 165 -4.57 -13.52 10.70
N LEU A 166 -4.88 -12.99 9.50
CA LEU A 166 -4.09 -13.18 8.28
C LEU A 166 -2.97 -12.15 8.22
N VAL A 167 -3.22 -10.92 8.65
CA VAL A 167 -2.17 -9.91 8.84
C VAL A 167 -1.10 -10.40 9.83
N ASP A 168 -1.47 -11.13 10.90
CA ASP A 168 -0.53 -11.73 11.85
C ASP A 168 0.36 -12.82 11.23
N LYS A 169 -0.08 -13.46 10.12
CA LYS A 169 0.68 -14.51 9.44
C LYS A 169 1.67 -14.00 8.41
N ILE A 170 1.67 -12.70 8.12
CA ILE A 170 2.64 -12.09 7.19
C ILE A 170 4.05 -12.44 7.62
N ASN A 171 4.85 -12.94 6.68
CA ASN A 171 6.18 -13.48 6.95
C ASN A 171 7.11 -12.45 7.58
N SER A 172 7.56 -12.75 8.79
CA SER A 172 8.45 -11.90 9.59
C SER A 172 9.93 -12.34 9.58
N GLU A 173 10.29 -13.36 8.78
CA GLU A 173 11.65 -13.96 8.76
C GLU A 173 12.75 -12.91 8.56
N TYR A 174 12.48 -11.89 7.78
CA TYR A 174 13.45 -10.86 7.46
C TYR A 174 13.44 -9.65 8.40
N GLY A 175 12.39 -9.48 9.20
CA GLY A 175 12.28 -8.39 10.18
C GLY A 175 12.45 -7.01 9.57
N GLU A 176 13.55 -6.33 9.92
CA GLU A 176 13.92 -4.98 9.46
C GLU A 176 15.11 -4.97 8.49
N LYS A 177 15.53 -6.12 7.98
CA LYS A 177 16.71 -6.26 7.10
C LYS A 177 16.56 -5.57 5.73
N PRO A 178 15.36 -5.55 5.08
CA PRO A 178 15.20 -4.86 3.80
C PRO A 178 15.49 -3.37 3.93
N SER A 179 16.43 -2.88 3.11
CA SER A 179 16.82 -1.47 3.11
C SER A 179 15.81 -0.63 2.34
N GLN A 180 15.13 0.29 3.01
CA GLN A 180 14.15 1.20 2.37
C GLN A 180 14.80 2.04 1.25
N GLY A 181 16.05 2.49 1.44
CA GLY A 181 16.77 3.23 0.41
C GLY A 181 17.00 2.40 -0.86
N LYS A 182 17.32 1.11 -0.73
CA LYS A 182 17.46 0.20 -1.87
C LYS A 182 16.11 -0.11 -2.51
N ILE A 183 15.04 -0.29 -1.74
CA ILE A 183 13.70 -0.47 -2.28
C ILE A 183 13.31 0.73 -3.14
N GLN A 184 13.57 1.94 -2.67
CA GLN A 184 13.28 3.17 -3.41
C GLN A 184 14.12 3.29 -4.70
N ALA A 185 15.35 2.79 -4.71
CA ALA A 185 16.26 2.87 -5.85
C ALA A 185 16.05 1.75 -6.89
N GLU A 186 15.74 0.53 -6.43
CA GLU A 186 15.77 -0.68 -7.24
C GLU A 186 14.39 -1.37 -7.32
N GLY A 187 13.44 -0.96 -6.48
CA GLY A 187 12.07 -1.50 -6.45
C GLY A 187 12.01 -2.97 -6.04
N ASN A 188 11.04 -3.69 -6.61
CA ASN A 188 10.83 -5.11 -6.34
C ASN A 188 12.00 -5.99 -6.78
N ALA A 189 12.81 -5.59 -7.77
CA ALA A 189 13.96 -6.37 -8.21
C ALA A 189 14.94 -6.66 -7.06
N TYR A 190 15.21 -5.65 -6.21
CA TYR A 190 16.00 -5.83 -5.00
C TYR A 190 15.35 -6.79 -4.00
N LEU A 191 14.04 -6.67 -3.79
CA LEU A 191 13.33 -7.49 -2.81
C LEU A 191 13.20 -8.94 -3.27
N GLU A 192 12.93 -9.18 -4.54
CA GLU A 192 12.80 -10.50 -5.13
C GLU A 192 14.14 -11.27 -5.12
N GLU A 193 15.24 -10.57 -5.38
CA GLU A 193 16.58 -11.18 -5.33
C GLU A 193 17.03 -11.50 -3.89
N LYS A 194 16.87 -10.56 -2.96
CA LYS A 194 17.48 -10.65 -1.62
C LYS A 194 16.52 -11.19 -0.55
N PHE A 195 15.21 -11.04 -0.74
CA PHE A 195 14.16 -11.36 0.24
C PHE A 195 12.95 -12.06 -0.43
N PRO A 196 13.15 -13.17 -1.16
CA PRO A 196 12.13 -13.79 -2.03
C PRO A 196 10.90 -14.31 -1.29
N LYS A 197 10.96 -14.49 0.02
CA LYS A 197 9.83 -14.98 0.83
C LYS A 197 9.00 -13.86 1.45
N LEU A 198 9.25 -12.60 1.13
CA LEU A 198 8.37 -11.51 1.60
C LEU A 198 6.97 -11.69 1.05
N ASP A 199 5.98 -11.63 1.91
CA ASP A 199 4.60 -11.52 1.49
C ASP A 199 4.34 -10.20 0.77
N TYR A 200 3.34 -10.21 -0.10
CA TYR A 200 3.03 -9.09 -0.97
C TYR A 200 1.52 -8.87 -1.15
N ILE A 201 1.19 -7.67 -1.53
CA ILE A 201 -0.17 -7.26 -1.88
C ILE A 201 -0.39 -7.61 -3.35
N GLU A 202 -1.35 -8.49 -3.63
CA GLU A 202 -1.76 -8.81 -5.00
C GLU A 202 -2.58 -7.66 -5.58
N SER A 203 -3.52 -7.16 -4.80
CA SER A 203 -4.31 -5.98 -5.15
C SER A 203 -4.90 -5.30 -3.92
N ALA A 204 -5.16 -3.98 -4.03
CA ALA A 204 -5.93 -3.22 -3.06
C ALA A 204 -7.04 -2.44 -3.78
N ARG A 205 -8.31 -2.55 -3.32
CA ARG A 205 -9.47 -1.92 -3.97
C ARG A 205 -10.43 -1.31 -2.95
N ILE A 206 -11.04 -0.20 -3.32
CA ILE A 206 -12.18 0.36 -2.57
C ILE A 206 -13.39 -0.55 -2.77
N LYS A 207 -14.10 -0.83 -1.67
CA LYS A 207 -15.23 -1.77 -1.61
C LYS A 207 -16.54 -1.01 -1.44
#